data_09e88558fe25f09249aadbb7ef54387a
#
_entry.id   09e88558fe25f09249aadbb7ef54387a
#
_cell.length_a   1.000
_cell.length_b   1.000
_cell.length_c   1.000
_cell.angle_alpha   90.00
_cell.angle_beta   90.00
_cell.angle_gamma   90.00
#
_symmetry.space_group_name_H-M   'P 1'
#
loop_
_entity.id
_entity.type
_entity.pdbx_description
1 polymer ?
#
loop_
_entity_poly.entity_id
_entity_poly.type
_entity_poly.pdbx_seq_one_letter_code
_entity_poly.pdbx_strand_id
1 'polypeptide(L)'
;AVIDDTPTILRTVAILDFEGKGINLQEVQTLTERMRTEIGNTKAVRLIERKAIENIMAEQGLAQSGCVTDECAAEVGQLLGVQYMINGILGKMGDSYTIDAKMFSVETGETVQAVNTTYEGEIEGLLLEMQILSWEIVGLDVPPRLKLQRAGETEKPTMAVIDFDGRG
;
A
#
# COMPACT_ATOMS: atom_id res chain seq x y z
N ALA A 1 -9.45 -23.88 -23.49
CA ALA A 1 -9.40 -23.83 -23.06
C ALA A 1 -9.41 -23.85 -22.21
N VAL A 2 -9.45 -24.09 -22.21
CA VAL A 2 -9.48 -24.14 -21.40
C VAL A 2 -9.23 -23.65 -20.68
N ILE A 3 -9.25 -23.48 -20.68
CA ILE A 3 -9.04 -23.06 -20.08
C ILE A 3 -9.00 -22.85 -19.12
N ASP A 4 -9.08 -22.97 -19.22
CA ASP A 4 -8.72 -22.52 -18.05
C ASP A 4 -9.74 -22.49 -17.02
N ASP A 5 -10.43 -23.54 -16.89
CA ASP A 5 -11.36 -23.75 -15.81
C ASP A 5 -10.65 -24.10 -14.53
N THR A 6 -9.34 -24.23 -14.56
CA THR A 6 -8.59 -24.50 -13.36
C THR A 6 -8.67 -23.26 -12.46
N PRO A 7 -9.10 -23.43 -11.20
CA PRO A 7 -9.15 -22.28 -10.31
C PRO A 7 -7.78 -21.68 -10.12
N THR A 8 -7.72 -20.36 -10.22
CA THR A 8 -6.48 -19.65 -9.94
C THR A 8 -6.28 -19.64 -8.43
N ILE A 9 -5.14 -20.16 -7.99
CA ILE A 9 -4.81 -20.10 -6.59
C ILE A 9 -4.18 -18.74 -6.33
N LEU A 10 -4.92 -17.89 -5.62
CA LEU A 10 -4.43 -16.57 -5.31
C LEU A 10 -3.30 -16.64 -4.31
N ARG A 11 -2.30 -15.79 -4.52
CA ARG A 11 -1.20 -15.68 -3.57
C ARG A 11 -1.71 -15.07 -2.28
N THR A 12 -1.19 -15.59 -1.15
CA THR A 12 -1.56 -15.07 0.15
C THR A 12 -0.59 -13.96 0.54
N VAL A 13 -1.14 -12.85 0.99
CA VAL A 13 -0.36 -11.65 1.29
C VAL A 13 -0.82 -11.08 2.63
N ALA A 14 0.12 -10.65 3.44
CA ALA A 14 -0.18 -9.89 4.66
C ALA A 14 0.50 -8.53 4.54
N ILE A 15 -0.17 -7.52 5.04
CA ILE A 15 0.34 -6.14 5.03
C ILE A 15 0.58 -5.72 6.46
N LEU A 16 1.81 -5.37 6.79
CA LEU A 16 2.13 -4.79 8.08
C LEU A 16 1.89 -3.30 8.04
N ASP A 17 1.60 -2.71 9.20
CA ASP A 17 1.52 -1.26 9.28
C ASP A 17 2.85 -0.68 8.83
N PHE A 18 2.78 0.38 8.03
CA PHE A 18 3.98 1.05 7.55
C PHE A 18 4.67 1.76 8.70
N GLU A 19 5.96 1.99 8.53
CA GLU A 19 6.73 2.81 9.46
C GLU A 19 6.54 4.28 9.07
N GLY A 20 6.28 5.15 10.06
CA GLY A 20 6.16 6.57 9.81
C GLY A 20 7.41 7.32 10.20
N LYS A 21 7.83 8.25 9.37
CA LYS A 21 8.93 9.16 9.66
C LYS A 21 8.44 10.58 9.46
N GLY A 22 8.18 11.28 10.57
CA GLY A 22 7.61 12.62 10.51
C GLY A 22 6.10 12.64 10.34
N ILE A 23 5.46 11.49 10.46
CA ILE A 23 4.00 11.33 10.36
C ILE A 23 3.57 10.56 11.60
N ASN A 24 2.46 10.97 12.23
CA ASN A 24 2.06 10.31 13.48
C ASN A 24 1.49 8.92 13.20
N LEU A 25 1.49 8.11 14.24
CA LEU A 25 1.11 6.70 14.13
C LEU A 25 -0.32 6.53 13.60
N GLN A 26 -1.23 7.37 14.07
CA GLN A 26 -2.62 7.24 13.67
C GLN A 26 -2.79 7.50 12.17
N GLU A 27 -2.08 8.50 11.66
CA GLU A 27 -2.14 8.78 10.23
C GLU A 27 -1.53 7.66 9.41
N VAL A 28 -0.42 7.10 9.89
CA VAL A 28 0.22 5.97 9.21
C VAL A 28 -0.74 4.78 9.15
N GLN A 29 -1.41 4.50 10.25
CA GLN A 29 -2.35 3.37 10.30
C GLN A 29 -3.52 3.59 9.35
N THR A 30 -4.04 4.82 9.28
CA THR A 30 -5.13 5.14 8.37
C THR A 30 -4.70 4.93 6.92
N LEU A 31 -3.51 5.39 6.58
CA LEU A 31 -3.00 5.25 5.22
C LEU A 31 -2.74 3.78 4.87
N THR A 32 -2.18 3.03 5.81
CA THR A 32 -1.95 1.61 5.59
C THR A 32 -3.27 0.87 5.38
N GLU A 33 -4.28 1.25 6.14
CA GLU A 33 -5.59 0.63 6.01
C GLU A 33 -6.22 0.93 4.65
N ARG A 34 -5.99 2.13 4.11
CA ARG A 34 -6.47 2.44 2.77
C ARG A 34 -5.83 1.53 1.73
N MET A 35 -4.53 1.28 1.87
CA MET A 35 -3.85 0.35 0.97
C MET A 35 -4.42 -1.05 1.12
N ARG A 36 -4.66 -1.50 2.36
CA ARG A 36 -5.20 -2.84 2.60
C ARG A 36 -6.55 -3.00 1.92
N THR A 37 -7.42 -2.02 2.08
CA THR A 37 -8.74 -2.05 1.47
C THR A 37 -8.66 -2.11 -0.05
N GLU A 38 -7.80 -1.27 -0.61
CA GLU A 38 -7.71 -1.20 -2.07
C GLU A 38 -7.11 -2.47 -2.65
N ILE A 39 -6.10 -3.03 -1.99
CA ILE A 39 -5.51 -4.29 -2.45
C ILE A 39 -6.56 -5.40 -2.42
N GLY A 40 -7.39 -5.43 -1.37
CA GLY A 40 -8.49 -6.39 -1.32
C GLY A 40 -9.44 -6.20 -2.49
N ASN A 41 -9.68 -4.96 -2.89
CA ASN A 41 -10.59 -4.68 -4.01
C ASN A 41 -10.01 -5.08 -5.36
N THR A 42 -8.69 -5.27 -5.47
CA THR A 42 -8.08 -5.70 -6.73
C THR A 42 -8.44 -7.13 -7.08
N LYS A 43 -8.80 -7.95 -6.08
CA LYS A 43 -9.07 -9.37 -6.24
C LYS A 43 -7.89 -10.16 -6.77
N ALA A 44 -6.68 -9.58 -6.74
CA ALA A 44 -5.49 -10.21 -7.28
C ALA A 44 -4.81 -11.13 -6.27
N VAL A 45 -5.06 -10.92 -4.98
CA VAL A 45 -4.39 -11.68 -3.92
C VAL A 45 -5.40 -12.04 -2.85
N ARG A 46 -5.05 -13.04 -2.04
CA ARG A 46 -5.81 -13.36 -0.85
C ARG A 46 -5.16 -12.64 0.32
N LEU A 47 -5.85 -11.66 0.86
CA LEU A 47 -5.30 -10.81 1.89
C LEU A 47 -5.63 -11.36 3.28
N ILE A 48 -4.63 -11.38 4.15
CA ILE A 48 -4.83 -11.81 5.54
C ILE A 48 -5.38 -10.63 6.33
N GLU A 49 -6.37 -10.91 7.16
CA GLU A 49 -7.00 -9.86 7.96
C GLU A 49 -6.05 -9.28 8.99
N ARG A 50 -6.20 -7.98 9.24
CA ARG A 50 -5.36 -7.31 10.21
C ARG A 50 -5.43 -7.97 11.59
N LYS A 51 -6.62 -8.46 11.96
CA LYS A 51 -6.80 -9.09 13.28
C LYS A 51 -5.90 -10.31 13.45
N ALA A 52 -5.76 -11.10 12.40
CA ALA A 52 -4.89 -12.28 12.46
C ALA A 52 -3.44 -11.87 12.65
N ILE A 53 -3.03 -10.78 11.99
CA ILE A 53 -1.67 -10.27 12.15
C ILE A 53 -1.47 -9.79 13.58
N GLU A 54 -2.43 -9.03 14.11
CA GLU A 54 -2.34 -8.54 15.49
C GLU A 54 -2.23 -9.65 16.49
N ASN A 55 -3.00 -10.72 16.30
CA ASN A 55 -2.98 -11.85 17.21
C ASN A 55 -1.62 -12.54 17.23
N ILE A 56 -1.05 -12.76 16.05
CA ILE A 56 0.28 -13.40 15.95
C ILE A 56 1.33 -12.52 16.60
N MET A 57 1.30 -11.23 16.35
CA MET A 57 2.30 -10.33 16.92
C MET A 57 2.16 -10.23 18.43
N ALA A 58 0.92 -10.23 18.92
CA ALA A 58 0.71 -10.21 20.36
C ALA A 58 1.27 -11.47 21.02
N GLU A 59 1.11 -12.63 20.38
CA GLU A 59 1.66 -13.88 20.90
C GLU A 59 3.18 -13.83 20.96
N GLN A 60 3.81 -13.07 20.08
CA GLN A 60 5.26 -12.92 20.04
C GLN A 60 5.74 -11.74 20.88
N GLY A 61 4.84 -11.06 21.60
CA GLY A 61 5.20 -9.93 22.41
C GLY A 61 5.55 -8.68 21.60
N LEU A 62 5.04 -8.57 20.39
CA LEU A 62 5.37 -7.46 19.48
C LEU A 62 4.14 -6.63 19.19
N ALA A 63 4.36 -5.33 18.97
CA ALA A 63 3.35 -4.47 18.35
C ALA A 63 3.72 -4.33 16.88
N GLN A 64 2.70 -4.12 16.02
CA GLN A 64 2.98 -3.96 14.59
C GLN A 64 3.98 -2.84 14.32
N SER A 65 3.88 -1.74 15.07
CA SER A 65 4.77 -0.61 14.89
C SER A 65 6.21 -0.94 15.27
N GLY A 66 6.44 -2.04 15.99
CA GLY A 66 7.81 -2.46 16.34
C GLY A 66 8.42 -3.41 15.34
N CYS A 67 7.67 -3.82 14.32
CA CYS A 67 8.16 -4.79 13.35
C CYS A 67 8.55 -4.07 12.07
N VAL A 68 9.68 -3.34 12.14
CA VAL A 68 10.07 -2.46 11.05
C VAL A 68 11.21 -3.04 10.19
N THR A 69 11.77 -4.17 10.55
CA THR A 69 12.82 -4.80 9.76
C THR A 69 12.23 -5.88 8.86
N ASP A 70 12.94 -6.18 7.78
CA ASP A 70 12.50 -7.24 6.88
C ASP A 70 12.54 -8.59 7.58
N GLU A 71 13.51 -8.79 8.48
CA GLU A 71 13.59 -10.03 9.24
C GLU A 71 12.38 -10.24 10.13
N CYS A 72 11.94 -9.19 10.80
CA CYS A 72 10.74 -9.28 11.62
C CYS A 72 9.52 -9.60 10.77
N ALA A 73 9.38 -8.90 9.65
CA ALA A 73 8.24 -9.10 8.76
C ALA A 73 8.22 -10.53 8.21
N ALA A 74 9.39 -11.07 7.85
CA ALA A 74 9.47 -12.44 7.34
C ALA A 74 9.06 -13.45 8.40
N GLU A 75 9.49 -13.23 9.66
CA GLU A 75 9.13 -14.11 10.76
C GLU A 75 7.63 -14.14 10.97
N VAL A 76 7.01 -12.95 10.99
CA VAL A 76 5.56 -12.86 11.14
C VAL A 76 4.87 -13.56 9.97
N GLY A 77 5.39 -13.37 8.76
CA GLY A 77 4.83 -14.03 7.59
C GLY A 77 4.87 -15.54 7.67
N GLN A 78 5.96 -16.08 8.19
CA GLN A 78 6.08 -17.53 8.38
C GLN A 78 5.06 -18.04 9.38
N LEU A 79 4.86 -17.30 10.47
CA LEU A 79 3.89 -17.67 11.49
C LEU A 79 2.47 -17.60 10.97
N LEU A 80 2.19 -16.65 10.09
CA LEU A 80 0.88 -16.53 9.46
C LEU A 80 0.66 -17.54 8.35
N GLY A 81 1.73 -18.12 7.83
CA GLY A 81 1.62 -19.07 6.72
C GLY A 81 1.34 -18.39 5.40
N VAL A 82 1.73 -17.12 5.23
CA VAL A 82 1.50 -16.40 3.98
C VAL A 82 2.71 -16.53 3.07
N GLN A 83 2.47 -16.33 1.78
CA GLN A 83 3.53 -16.40 0.78
C GLN A 83 4.30 -15.11 0.65
N TYR A 84 3.62 -13.97 0.82
CA TYR A 84 4.22 -12.66 0.61
C TYR A 84 3.84 -11.70 1.72
N MET A 85 4.75 -10.78 2.00
CA MET A 85 4.51 -9.69 2.93
C MET A 85 4.70 -8.36 2.22
N ILE A 86 3.89 -7.39 2.61
CA ILE A 86 4.05 -6.01 2.16
C ILE A 86 4.40 -5.17 3.38
N ASN A 87 5.45 -4.37 3.26
CA ASN A 87 5.79 -3.38 4.26
C ASN A 87 6.28 -2.13 3.56
N GLY A 88 6.44 -1.06 4.33
CA GLY A 88 6.89 0.17 3.73
C GLY A 88 7.09 1.28 4.73
N ILE A 89 7.46 2.44 4.20
CA ILE A 89 7.78 3.62 4.99
C ILE A 89 7.01 4.80 4.40
N LEU A 90 6.38 5.56 5.29
CA LEU A 90 5.73 6.81 4.95
C LEU A 90 6.53 7.92 5.60
N GLY A 91 7.08 8.83 4.79
CA GLY A 91 7.94 9.88 5.31
C GLY A 91 7.44 11.26 4.98
N LYS A 92 7.81 12.23 5.80
CA LYS A 92 7.56 13.63 5.51
C LYS A 92 8.88 14.37 5.56
N MET A 93 9.15 15.14 4.51
CA MET A 93 10.35 15.97 4.43
C MET A 93 9.93 17.33 3.90
N GLY A 94 9.93 18.34 4.80
CA GLY A 94 9.41 19.67 4.43
C GLY A 94 7.96 19.58 4.05
N ASP A 95 7.63 20.02 2.85
CA ASP A 95 6.26 19.99 2.34
C ASP A 95 5.99 18.77 1.48
N SER A 96 6.94 17.86 1.39
CA SER A 96 6.81 16.67 0.56
C SER A 96 6.59 15.44 1.41
N TYR A 97 5.84 14.49 0.86
CA TYR A 97 5.67 13.18 1.47
C TYR A 97 6.24 12.12 0.55
N THR A 98 6.80 11.08 1.14
CA THR A 98 7.32 9.96 0.37
C THR A 98 6.62 8.69 0.82
N ILE A 99 6.35 7.81 -0.14
CA ILE A 99 5.82 6.48 0.12
C ILE A 99 6.77 5.50 -0.52
N ASP A 100 7.30 4.59 0.27
CA ASP A 100 8.11 3.49 -0.24
C ASP A 100 7.49 2.20 0.25
N ALA A 101 7.12 1.32 -0.65
CA ALA A 101 6.48 0.06 -0.30
C ALA A 101 7.09 -1.06 -1.13
N LYS A 102 7.13 -2.24 -0.52
CA LYS A 102 7.63 -3.40 -1.24
C LYS A 102 6.87 -4.65 -0.83
N MET A 103 6.80 -5.58 -1.75
CA MET A 103 6.28 -6.92 -1.50
C MET A 103 7.43 -7.89 -1.67
N PHE A 104 7.61 -8.76 -0.69
CA PHE A 104 8.69 -9.73 -0.74
C PHE A 104 8.19 -11.12 -0.41
N SER A 105 8.94 -12.10 -0.89
CA SER A 105 8.64 -13.52 -0.65
C SER A 105 9.05 -13.89 0.78
N VAL A 106 8.12 -14.49 1.51
CA VAL A 106 8.42 -14.95 2.86
C VAL A 106 9.44 -16.09 2.82
N GLU A 107 9.34 -16.93 1.79
CA GLU A 107 10.22 -18.09 1.69
C GLU A 107 11.66 -17.71 1.37
N THR A 108 11.85 -16.79 0.42
CA THR A 108 13.21 -16.48 -0.07
C THR A 108 13.75 -15.16 0.47
N GLY A 109 12.89 -14.30 0.97
CA GLY A 109 13.29 -12.95 1.38
C GLY A 109 13.47 -11.98 0.23
N GLU A 110 13.28 -12.43 -1.02
CA GLU A 110 13.50 -11.57 -2.18
C GLU A 110 12.34 -10.61 -2.39
N THR A 111 12.67 -9.37 -2.71
CA THR A 111 11.67 -8.38 -3.08
C THR A 111 11.18 -8.71 -4.49
N VAL A 112 9.86 -8.94 -4.61
CA VAL A 112 9.27 -9.26 -5.91
C VAL A 112 8.65 -8.05 -6.58
N GLN A 113 8.34 -7.00 -5.81
CA GLN A 113 7.79 -5.77 -6.36
C GLN A 113 8.08 -4.64 -5.39
N ALA A 114 8.52 -3.51 -5.91
CA ALA A 114 8.76 -2.32 -5.09
C ALA A 114 8.14 -1.12 -5.82
N VAL A 115 7.47 -0.28 -5.06
CA VAL A 115 6.84 0.92 -5.61
C VAL A 115 7.13 2.09 -4.71
N ASN A 116 7.21 3.29 -5.30
CA ASN A 116 7.43 4.49 -4.50
C ASN A 116 6.83 5.68 -5.22
N THR A 117 6.60 6.73 -4.45
CA THR A 117 6.15 7.99 -5.01
C THR A 117 6.52 9.12 -4.06
N THR A 118 6.61 10.31 -4.62
CA THR A 118 6.77 11.54 -3.86
C THR A 118 5.56 12.41 -4.14
N TYR A 119 5.00 12.99 -3.10
CA TYR A 119 3.75 13.74 -3.19
C TYR A 119 3.91 15.07 -2.47
N GLU A 120 3.43 16.14 -3.09
CA GLU A 120 3.38 17.45 -2.47
C GLU A 120 1.94 17.89 -2.34
N GLY A 121 1.56 18.33 -1.16
CA GLY A 121 0.20 18.74 -0.89
C GLY A 121 -0.21 18.38 0.52
N GLU A 122 -1.51 18.38 0.76
CA GLU A 122 -2.03 18.02 2.06
C GLU A 122 -1.98 16.53 2.28
N ILE A 123 -1.83 16.12 3.54
CA ILE A 123 -1.64 14.71 3.86
C ILE A 123 -2.80 13.86 3.35
N GLU A 124 -4.00 14.44 3.25
CA GLU A 124 -5.16 13.70 2.76
C GLU A 124 -4.96 13.19 1.35
N GLY A 125 -4.14 13.88 0.55
CA GLY A 125 -3.85 13.43 -0.80
C GLY A 125 -3.09 12.11 -0.85
N LEU A 126 -2.45 11.73 0.25
CA LEU A 126 -1.78 10.45 0.31
C LEU A 126 -2.74 9.28 0.23
N LEU A 127 -4.01 9.50 0.59
CA LEU A 127 -5.00 8.42 0.48
C LEU A 127 -5.14 7.95 -0.95
N LEU A 128 -5.18 8.88 -1.90
CA LEU A 128 -5.24 8.52 -3.31
C LEU A 128 -3.95 7.86 -3.78
N GLU A 129 -2.81 8.38 -3.31
CA GLU A 129 -1.53 7.78 -3.68
C GLU A 129 -1.43 6.33 -3.19
N MET A 130 -1.92 6.06 -1.97
CA MET A 130 -1.94 4.70 -1.46
C MET A 130 -2.83 3.79 -2.30
N GLN A 131 -3.95 4.31 -2.81
CA GLN A 131 -4.81 3.50 -3.68
C GLN A 131 -4.11 3.18 -5.00
N ILE A 132 -3.43 4.15 -5.57
CA ILE A 132 -2.72 3.94 -6.84
C ILE A 132 -1.60 2.92 -6.65
N LEU A 133 -0.81 3.08 -5.60
CA LEU A 133 0.30 2.17 -5.34
C LEU A 133 -0.20 0.75 -5.03
N SER A 134 -1.42 0.63 -4.51
CA SER A 134 -2.00 -0.68 -4.23
C SER A 134 -2.11 -1.54 -5.48
N TRP A 135 -2.51 -0.93 -6.59
CA TRP A 135 -2.61 -1.66 -7.85
C TRP A 135 -1.24 -1.99 -8.39
N GLU A 136 -0.32 -1.02 -8.29
CA GLU A 136 1.03 -1.23 -8.83
C GLU A 136 1.78 -2.32 -8.06
N ILE A 137 1.62 -2.38 -6.74
CA ILE A 137 2.40 -3.33 -5.95
C ILE A 137 1.96 -4.77 -6.19
N VAL A 138 0.72 -4.98 -6.60
CA VAL A 138 0.27 -6.34 -6.97
C VAL A 138 0.44 -6.61 -8.46
N GLY A 139 1.07 -5.69 -9.18
CA GLY A 139 1.43 -5.91 -10.58
C GLY A 139 0.32 -5.65 -11.58
N LEU A 140 -0.68 -4.85 -11.21
CA LEU A 140 -1.80 -4.56 -12.08
C LEU A 140 -1.75 -3.12 -12.57
N ASP A 141 -2.40 -2.87 -13.70
CA ASP A 141 -2.56 -1.52 -14.20
C ASP A 141 -3.49 -0.73 -13.29
N VAL A 142 -3.15 0.53 -13.06
CA VAL A 142 -3.96 1.41 -12.24
C VAL A 142 -5.25 1.73 -12.99
N PRO A 143 -6.42 1.60 -12.34
CA PRO A 143 -7.68 1.91 -13.02
C PRO A 143 -7.75 3.35 -13.47
N PRO A 144 -8.38 3.61 -14.62
CA PRO A 144 -8.50 4.99 -15.12
C PRO A 144 -9.16 5.94 -14.13
N ARG A 145 -10.11 5.47 -13.31
CA ARG A 145 -10.76 6.32 -12.32
C ARG A 145 -9.76 6.94 -11.35
N LEU A 146 -8.74 6.18 -10.96
CA LEU A 146 -7.73 6.69 -10.04
C LEU A 146 -6.77 7.65 -10.72
N LYS A 147 -6.41 7.35 -11.97
CA LYS A 147 -5.55 8.24 -12.73
C LYS A 147 -6.23 9.58 -12.98
N LEU A 148 -7.51 9.56 -13.31
CA LEU A 148 -8.27 10.79 -13.52
C LEU A 148 -8.42 11.58 -12.24
N GLN A 149 -8.63 10.90 -11.13
CA GLN A 149 -8.75 11.56 -9.84
C GLN A 149 -7.44 12.26 -9.46
N ARG A 150 -6.31 11.61 -9.71
CA ARG A 150 -5.00 12.22 -9.45
C ARG A 150 -4.80 13.45 -10.32
N ALA A 151 -5.13 13.35 -11.61
CA ALA A 151 -4.99 14.48 -12.54
C ALA A 151 -5.87 15.63 -12.12
N GLY A 152 -7.10 15.35 -11.70
CA GLY A 152 -8.01 16.39 -11.23
C GLY A 152 -7.49 17.10 -10.00
N GLU A 153 -6.93 16.37 -9.07
CA GLU A 153 -6.37 16.98 -7.87
C GLU A 153 -5.13 17.82 -8.19
N THR A 154 -4.32 17.33 -9.11
CA THR A 154 -3.13 18.07 -9.50
C THR A 154 -3.46 19.35 -10.21
N GLU A 155 -4.50 19.34 -11.04
CA GLU A 155 -4.89 20.50 -11.83
C GLU A 155 -5.72 21.49 -11.05
N LYS A 156 -6.24 21.09 -9.93
CA LYS A 156 -7.18 21.91 -9.18
C LYS A 156 -6.67 23.30 -8.86
N PRO A 157 -5.43 23.48 -8.42
CA PRO A 157 -4.95 24.81 -8.10
C PRO A 157 -4.78 25.71 -9.31
N THR A 158 -4.71 25.15 -10.48
CA THR A 158 -4.48 25.95 -11.67
C THR A 158 -5.73 26.37 -12.36
N MET A 159 -6.80 26.06 -11.90
CA MET A 159 -8.00 26.28 -12.59
C MET A 159 -8.58 27.37 -12.51
N ALA A 160 -8.27 27.89 -12.62
CA ALA A 160 -8.65 28.51 -12.62
C ALA A 160 -8.77 28.93 -13.55
N VAL A 161 -8.57 28.56 -13.76
CA VAL A 161 -8.66 28.62 -14.56
C VAL A 161 -8.91 28.69 -15.33
N ILE A 162 -8.99 28.78 -15.44
CA ILE A 162 -9.26 28.54 -16.33
C ILE A 162 -9.73 28.56 -16.97
N ASP A 163 -9.80 28.62 -16.79
CA ASP A 163 -10.13 28.34 -17.57
C ASP A 163 -10.53 28.31 -18.10
N PHE A 164 -10.55 28.42 -17.88
CA PHE A 164 -10.71 28.22 -18.67
C PHE A 164 -10.96 28.49 -19.30
N ASP A 165 -10.95 28.75 -19.02
CA ASP A 165 -11.06 28.85 -19.86
C ASP A 165 -11.28 28.97 -20.52
N GLY A 166 -11.25 29.42 -20.37
CA GLY A 166 -11.32 29.24 -21.05
C GLY A 166 -11.57 29.30 -21.57
N ARG A 167 -11.57 29.32 -21.58
CA ARG A 167 -11.77 29.10 -22.19
C ARG A 167 -12.27 29.02 -22.15
N GLY A 168 -12.17 29.30 -21.47
CA GLY A 168 -12.56 29.00 -21.43
C GLY A 168 -12.62 28.94 -21.47
#